data_593bd040a92131bf3e01b4a92bbc037d
#
_entry.id   593bd040a92131bf3e01b4a92bbc037d
#
_cell.length_a   1.000
_cell.length_b   1.000
_cell.length_c   1.000
_cell.angle_alpha   90.00
_cell.angle_beta   90.00
_cell.angle_gamma   90.00
#
_symmetry.space_group_name_H-M   'P 1'
#
loop_
_entity.id
_entity.type
_entity.pdbx_description
1 polymer ?
#
loop_
_entity_poly.entity_id
_entity_poly.type
_entity_poly.pdbx_seq_one_letter_code
_entity_poly.pdbx_strand_id
1 'polypeptide(L)'
;MDSYFNGIWKDTNYQFLKYSGYNLVDYVNNQRPDSVLDVGCGYNRLKGKIHHLIGIDPYNDCADMKISLEQLVTDPDDKVYTKSAFDIVLCLGSINFGNEKNIDNQLRLLYPLFRKEMIFRVNPGIPHKGVEGIEWFGWSQKKIYSVARQYNYTVKDLKMEYTEQNDLRYYFVYTKL
;
A
#
# COMPACT_ATOMS: atom_id res chain seq x y z
N MET A 1 -16.95 -5.09 4.38
CA MET A 1 -15.70 -4.32 4.29
C MET A 1 -15.90 -2.89 4.76
N ASP A 2 -16.93 -2.19 4.30
CA ASP A 2 -17.20 -0.78 4.67
C ASP A 2 -17.42 -0.55 6.17
N SER A 3 -18.10 -1.48 6.88
CA SER A 3 -18.30 -1.37 8.33
C SER A 3 -17.00 -1.43 9.14
N TYR A 4 -16.02 -2.20 8.71
CA TYR A 4 -14.71 -2.29 9.34
C TYR A 4 -13.92 -0.98 9.19
N PHE A 5 -13.79 -0.50 7.95
CA PHE A 5 -13.03 0.72 7.69
C PHE A 5 -13.74 1.98 8.22
N ASN A 6 -15.08 2.02 8.19
CA ASN A 6 -15.84 3.10 8.80
C ASN A 6 -15.95 3.04 10.32
N GLY A 7 -15.73 1.88 10.94
CA GLY A 7 -15.73 1.69 12.37
C GLY A 7 -14.33 1.86 12.98
N ILE A 8 -13.53 0.81 12.95
CA ILE A 8 -12.25 0.71 13.66
C ILE A 8 -11.26 1.80 13.23
N TRP A 9 -11.16 2.08 11.92
CA TRP A 9 -10.22 3.08 11.40
C TRP A 9 -10.65 4.54 11.60
N LYS A 10 -11.90 4.78 12.05
CA LYS A 10 -12.35 6.11 12.50
C LYS A 10 -12.22 6.31 14.00
N ASP A 11 -11.98 5.25 14.77
CA ASP A 11 -11.78 5.37 16.21
C ASP A 11 -10.44 6.06 16.49
N THR A 12 -10.52 7.26 17.07
CA THR A 12 -9.36 8.07 17.46
C THR A 12 -8.41 7.35 18.42
N ASN A 13 -8.88 6.33 19.16
CA ASN A 13 -8.04 5.50 20.02
C ASN A 13 -7.01 4.68 19.23
N TYR A 14 -7.27 4.34 17.97
CA TYR A 14 -6.29 3.70 17.09
C TYR A 14 -5.18 4.63 16.62
N GLN A 15 -5.29 5.95 16.84
CA GLN A 15 -4.22 6.90 16.53
C GLN A 15 -2.91 6.62 17.29
N PHE A 16 -2.99 5.90 18.40
CA PHE A 16 -1.83 5.53 19.23
C PHE A 16 -1.12 4.26 18.77
N LEU A 17 -1.72 3.50 17.84
CA LEU A 17 -1.04 2.34 17.27
C LEU A 17 0.20 2.81 16.50
N LYS A 18 1.33 2.17 16.79
CA LYS A 18 2.57 2.41 16.07
C LYS A 18 2.35 2.10 14.60
N TYR A 19 2.58 3.09 13.75
CA TYR A 19 2.34 2.95 12.33
C TYR A 19 3.44 2.15 11.64
N SER A 20 3.02 1.21 10.80
CA SER A 20 3.91 0.32 10.06
C SER A 20 4.56 1.03 8.86
N GLY A 21 5.55 1.84 9.05
CA GLY A 21 6.20 2.50 7.91
C GLY A 21 7.24 3.53 8.29
N TYR A 22 7.35 3.88 9.57
CA TYR A 22 8.31 4.91 9.99
C TYR A 22 9.76 4.55 9.66
N ASN A 23 10.13 3.28 9.73
CA ASN A 23 11.46 2.81 9.38
C ASN A 23 11.78 2.87 7.87
N LEU A 24 10.81 3.20 7.03
CA LEU A 24 11.00 3.40 5.58
C LEU A 24 11.25 4.87 5.23
N VAL A 25 11.04 5.79 6.15
CA VAL A 25 11.15 7.25 5.89
C VAL A 25 12.52 7.60 5.31
N ASP A 26 13.59 7.18 5.97
CA ASP A 26 14.96 7.47 5.52
C ASP A 26 15.28 6.76 4.19
N TYR A 27 14.84 5.51 4.04
CA TYR A 27 15.03 4.77 2.78
C TYR A 27 14.41 5.49 1.60
N VAL A 28 13.17 5.95 1.74
CA VAL A 28 12.45 6.66 0.68
C VAL A 28 13.06 8.03 0.42
N ASN A 29 13.33 8.82 1.47
CA ASN A 29 13.85 10.17 1.33
C ASN A 29 15.28 10.20 0.75
N ASN A 30 16.12 9.21 1.06
CA ASN A 30 17.48 9.09 0.51
C ASN A 30 17.48 8.85 -1.01
N GLN A 31 16.39 8.33 -1.58
CA GLN A 31 16.23 8.19 -3.03
C GLN A 31 15.87 9.52 -3.72
N ARG A 32 15.56 10.57 -2.96
CA ARG A 32 15.16 11.90 -3.47
C ARG A 32 14.06 11.80 -4.53
N PRO A 33 12.90 11.19 -4.18
CA PRO A 33 11.81 11.06 -5.14
C PRO A 33 11.17 12.42 -5.41
N ASP A 34 10.75 12.66 -6.66
CA ASP A 34 9.96 13.83 -7.02
C ASP A 34 8.48 13.66 -6.63
N SER A 35 8.04 12.42 -6.46
CA SER A 35 6.64 12.10 -6.10
C SER A 35 6.53 10.72 -5.45
N VAL A 36 5.76 10.63 -4.37
CA VAL A 36 5.47 9.39 -3.63
C VAL A 36 3.96 9.26 -3.43
N LEU A 37 3.41 8.09 -3.74
CA LEU A 37 2.02 7.74 -3.46
C LEU A 37 1.95 6.75 -2.29
N ASP A 38 1.14 7.02 -1.27
CA ASP A 38 0.81 6.07 -0.20
C ASP A 38 -0.63 5.58 -0.39
N VAL A 39 -0.78 4.34 -0.80
CA VAL A 39 -2.08 3.71 -1.12
C VAL A 39 -2.67 3.08 0.13
N GLY A 40 -3.86 3.54 0.52
CA GLY A 40 -4.50 3.15 1.78
C GLY A 40 -3.74 3.71 2.98
N CYS A 41 -3.46 5.01 2.93
CA CYS A 41 -2.60 5.70 3.90
C CYS A 41 -3.19 5.77 5.32
N GLY A 42 -4.47 5.42 5.50
CA GLY A 42 -5.16 5.51 6.76
C GLY A 42 -5.06 6.92 7.36
N TYR A 43 -4.50 7.04 8.55
CA TYR A 43 -4.28 8.34 9.22
C TYR A 43 -3.17 9.20 8.59
N ASN A 44 -2.65 8.83 7.43
CA ASN A 44 -1.66 9.59 6.65
C ASN A 44 -0.40 9.99 7.47
N ARG A 45 0.09 9.07 8.27
CA ARG A 45 1.14 9.33 9.26
C ARG A 45 2.54 9.57 8.69
N LEU A 46 2.73 9.24 7.43
CA LEU A 46 3.97 9.51 6.69
C LEU A 46 3.98 10.90 6.06
N LYS A 47 2.84 11.59 6.04
CA LYS A 47 2.72 12.98 5.56
C LYS A 47 3.64 13.91 6.35
N GLY A 48 4.40 14.73 5.64
CA GLY A 48 5.39 15.64 6.22
C GLY A 48 6.67 14.96 6.72
N LYS A 49 6.76 13.61 6.69
CA LYS A 49 7.97 12.83 6.98
C LYS A 49 8.65 12.34 5.70
N ILE A 50 7.86 11.89 4.74
CA ILE A 50 8.34 11.57 3.40
C ILE A 50 8.09 12.78 2.51
N HIS A 51 9.13 13.18 1.78
CA HIS A 51 9.05 14.30 0.84
C HIS A 51 8.13 13.98 -0.33
N HIS A 52 7.34 14.97 -0.77
CA HIS A 52 6.44 14.86 -1.92
C HIS A 52 5.43 13.71 -1.87
N LEU A 53 5.02 13.32 -0.64
CA LEU A 53 4.05 12.25 -0.43
C LEU A 53 2.62 12.76 -0.59
N ILE A 54 1.83 11.99 -1.34
CA ILE A 54 0.37 12.08 -1.43
C ILE A 54 -0.21 10.78 -0.90
N GLY A 55 -1.05 10.86 0.12
CA GLY A 55 -1.76 9.71 0.69
C GLY A 55 -3.19 9.64 0.18
N ILE A 56 -3.60 8.45 -0.30
CA ILE A 56 -5.00 8.18 -0.68
C ILE A 56 -5.61 7.14 0.24
N ASP A 57 -6.87 7.35 0.64
CA ASP A 57 -7.65 6.38 1.41
C ASP A 57 -9.14 6.68 1.22
N PRO A 58 -9.98 5.69 0.82
CA PRO A 58 -11.40 5.95 0.58
C PRO A 58 -12.22 6.17 1.85
N TYR A 59 -11.69 5.80 3.03
CA TYR A 59 -12.44 5.78 4.28
C TYR A 59 -11.96 6.81 5.30
N ASN A 60 -10.71 7.29 5.21
CA ASN A 60 -10.11 8.13 6.23
C ASN A 60 -10.04 9.61 5.78
N ASP A 61 -10.54 10.50 6.63
CA ASP A 61 -10.56 11.95 6.37
C ASP A 61 -9.17 12.60 6.53
N CYS A 62 -8.16 11.89 7.04
CA CYS A 62 -6.78 12.35 7.13
C CYS A 62 -6.00 12.16 5.81
N ALA A 63 -6.54 11.43 4.85
CA ALA A 63 -5.91 11.28 3.54
C ALA A 63 -5.84 12.63 2.81
N ASP A 64 -4.81 12.82 1.98
CA ASP A 64 -4.75 13.99 1.10
C ASP A 64 -5.89 13.97 0.07
N MET A 65 -6.24 12.76 -0.39
CA MET A 65 -7.37 12.54 -1.28
C MET A 65 -8.20 11.38 -0.72
N LYS A 66 -9.48 11.64 -0.43
CA LYS A 66 -10.41 10.63 0.06
C LYS A 66 -11.01 9.84 -1.10
N ILE A 67 -10.16 9.08 -1.77
CA ILE A 67 -10.51 8.29 -2.95
C ILE A 67 -9.90 6.89 -2.88
N SER A 68 -10.51 5.94 -3.60
CA SER A 68 -9.95 4.61 -3.82
C SER A 68 -8.86 4.65 -4.91
N LEU A 69 -8.06 3.59 -4.95
CA LEU A 69 -7.09 3.38 -6.05
C LEU A 69 -7.79 3.31 -7.42
N GLU A 70 -8.98 2.75 -7.49
CA GLU A 70 -9.76 2.69 -8.72
C GLU A 70 -10.19 4.09 -9.17
N GLN A 71 -10.71 4.92 -8.27
CA GLN A 71 -11.06 6.30 -8.58
C GLN A 71 -9.86 7.11 -9.03
N LEU A 72 -8.70 6.95 -8.38
CA LEU A 72 -7.45 7.62 -8.78
C LEU A 72 -7.08 7.35 -10.24
N VAL A 73 -7.30 6.12 -10.72
CA VAL A 73 -6.88 5.69 -12.07
C VAL A 73 -7.96 5.95 -13.12
N THR A 74 -9.25 5.97 -12.71
CA THR A 74 -10.39 6.07 -13.65
C THR A 74 -11.02 7.45 -13.71
N ASP A 75 -10.62 8.38 -12.85
CA ASP A 75 -11.18 9.74 -12.86
C ASP A 75 -10.77 10.47 -14.16
N PRO A 76 -11.74 10.79 -15.03
CA PRO A 76 -11.46 11.41 -16.32
C PRO A 76 -11.01 12.87 -16.21
N ASP A 77 -11.29 13.52 -15.07
CA ASP A 77 -10.99 14.94 -14.85
C ASP A 77 -9.60 15.15 -14.27
N ASP A 78 -9.00 14.11 -13.66
CA ASP A 78 -7.69 14.20 -13.02
C ASP A 78 -6.57 13.69 -13.95
N LYS A 79 -6.18 14.53 -14.90
CA LYS A 79 -5.06 14.28 -15.83
C LYS A 79 -3.69 14.11 -15.14
N VAL A 80 -3.64 14.31 -13.83
CA VAL A 80 -2.40 14.36 -13.05
C VAL A 80 -1.82 12.96 -12.81
N TYR A 81 -2.67 11.92 -12.76
CA TYR A 81 -2.26 10.58 -12.35
C TYR A 81 -2.23 9.55 -13.51
N THR A 82 -1.64 9.95 -14.61
CA THR A 82 -1.38 9.10 -15.77
C THR A 82 -0.16 8.19 -15.54
N LYS A 83 0.14 7.33 -16.53
CA LYS A 83 1.29 6.42 -16.52
C LYS A 83 2.54 7.05 -15.88
N SER A 84 3.12 6.32 -14.93
CA SER A 84 4.38 6.70 -14.26
C SER A 84 4.31 8.05 -13.51
N ALA A 85 3.17 8.34 -12.89
CA ALA A 85 2.97 9.59 -12.16
C ALA A 85 3.86 9.70 -10.90
N PHE A 86 4.19 8.57 -10.28
CA PHE A 86 4.93 8.53 -9.03
C PHE A 86 6.28 7.84 -9.19
N ASP A 87 7.31 8.39 -8.57
CA ASP A 87 8.60 7.70 -8.47
C ASP A 87 8.48 6.46 -7.61
N ILE A 88 7.86 6.59 -6.45
CA ILE A 88 7.68 5.51 -5.49
C ILE A 88 6.19 5.37 -5.14
N VAL A 89 5.71 4.12 -5.07
CA VAL A 89 4.38 3.79 -4.55
C VAL A 89 4.53 2.92 -3.31
N LEU A 90 3.87 3.28 -2.22
CA LEU A 90 3.82 2.56 -0.97
C LEU A 90 2.49 1.82 -0.84
N CYS A 91 2.55 0.53 -0.49
CA CYS A 91 1.40 -0.33 -0.22
C CYS A 91 1.62 -1.04 1.14
N LEU A 92 1.50 -0.28 2.23
CA LEU A 92 1.89 -0.70 3.57
C LEU A 92 0.70 -1.29 4.34
N GLY A 93 0.22 -2.45 3.92
CA GLY A 93 -0.94 -3.12 4.50
C GLY A 93 -2.25 -2.92 3.75
N SER A 94 -2.29 -2.11 2.73
CA SER A 94 -3.50 -1.80 1.96
C SER A 94 -3.88 -2.88 0.95
N ILE A 95 -2.92 -3.58 0.35
CA ILE A 95 -3.17 -4.61 -0.68
C ILE A 95 -3.23 -6.00 -0.03
N ASN A 96 -4.16 -6.16 0.91
CA ASN A 96 -4.34 -7.37 1.71
C ASN A 96 -5.79 -7.85 1.78
N PHE A 97 -6.72 -7.13 1.15
CA PHE A 97 -8.15 -7.36 1.37
C PHE A 97 -8.84 -7.96 0.14
N GLY A 98 -9.70 -8.94 0.40
CA GLY A 98 -10.45 -9.65 -0.61
C GLY A 98 -9.74 -10.91 -1.13
N ASN A 99 -10.32 -11.51 -2.15
CA ASN A 99 -9.80 -12.71 -2.79
C ASN A 99 -8.71 -12.39 -3.84
N GLU A 100 -8.15 -13.42 -4.46
CA GLU A 100 -7.08 -13.28 -5.46
C GLU A 100 -7.47 -12.35 -6.62
N LYS A 101 -8.72 -12.42 -7.10
CA LYS A 101 -9.20 -11.55 -8.18
C LYS A 101 -9.19 -10.06 -7.76
N ASN A 102 -9.54 -9.76 -6.50
CA ASN A 102 -9.48 -8.40 -5.98
C ASN A 102 -8.03 -7.90 -5.94
N ILE A 103 -7.10 -8.73 -5.47
CA ILE A 103 -5.68 -8.39 -5.45
C ILE A 103 -5.14 -8.17 -6.87
N ASP A 104 -5.45 -9.04 -7.82
CA ASP A 104 -5.01 -8.91 -9.21
C ASP A 104 -5.55 -7.62 -9.86
N ASN A 105 -6.79 -7.24 -9.56
CA ASN A 105 -7.34 -5.97 -10.02
C ASN A 105 -6.59 -4.77 -9.43
N GLN A 106 -6.30 -4.78 -8.13
CA GLN A 106 -5.52 -3.70 -7.49
C GLN A 106 -4.10 -3.60 -8.07
N LEU A 107 -3.44 -4.73 -8.29
CA LEU A 107 -2.11 -4.76 -8.93
C LEU A 107 -2.15 -4.22 -10.36
N ARG A 108 -3.19 -4.53 -11.13
CA ARG A 108 -3.39 -3.99 -12.48
C ARG A 108 -3.56 -2.47 -12.48
N LEU A 109 -4.22 -1.91 -11.48
CA LEU A 109 -4.35 -0.46 -11.31
C LEU A 109 -3.02 0.19 -10.87
N LEU A 110 -2.25 -0.48 -10.00
CA LEU A 110 -0.95 0.00 -9.53
C LEU A 110 0.14 -0.01 -10.62
N TYR A 111 0.07 -0.98 -11.54
CA TYR A 111 1.08 -1.19 -12.59
C TYR A 111 1.48 0.08 -13.35
N PRO A 112 0.55 0.91 -13.82
CA PRO A 112 0.91 2.10 -14.58
C PRO A 112 1.44 3.24 -13.72
N LEU A 113 1.23 3.25 -12.41
CA LEU A 113 1.42 4.43 -11.58
C LEU A 113 2.86 4.73 -11.21
N PHE A 114 3.72 3.71 -11.00
CA PHE A 114 5.07 3.94 -10.51
C PHE A 114 6.14 3.95 -11.61
N ARG A 115 7.23 4.68 -11.38
CA ARG A 115 8.39 4.78 -12.28
C ARG A 115 9.60 3.96 -11.80
N LYS A 116 9.92 4.04 -10.50
CA LYS A 116 11.15 3.47 -9.93
C LYS A 116 10.85 2.26 -9.06
N GLU A 117 10.12 2.45 -7.98
CA GLU A 117 9.87 1.40 -6.99
C GLU A 117 8.42 1.36 -6.52
N MET A 118 7.97 0.15 -6.22
CA MET A 118 6.71 -0.09 -5.52
C MET A 118 6.99 -0.97 -4.31
N ILE A 119 6.76 -0.45 -3.11
CA ILE A 119 7.14 -1.04 -1.82
C ILE A 119 5.92 -1.64 -1.15
N PHE A 120 6.02 -2.90 -0.78
CA PHE A 120 4.94 -3.64 -0.15
C PHE A 120 5.27 -4.09 1.26
N ARG A 121 4.26 -4.02 2.14
CA ARG A 121 4.12 -4.81 3.36
C ARG A 121 2.79 -5.53 3.33
N VAL A 122 2.81 -6.86 3.29
CA VAL A 122 1.61 -7.65 3.06
C VAL A 122 1.49 -8.82 4.04
N ASN A 123 0.27 -9.29 4.25
CA ASN A 123 -0.03 -10.41 5.13
C ASN A 123 0.50 -11.73 4.53
N PRO A 124 1.33 -12.50 5.25
CA PRO A 124 1.87 -13.78 4.78
C PRO A 124 0.90 -14.97 4.95
N GLY A 125 -0.42 -14.72 4.97
CA GLY A 125 -1.41 -15.77 5.12
C GLY A 125 -1.68 -16.17 6.57
N ILE A 126 -1.24 -15.40 7.52
CA ILE A 126 -1.55 -15.62 8.93
C ILE A 126 -2.98 -15.12 9.20
N PRO A 127 -3.87 -15.98 9.74
CA PRO A 127 -5.23 -15.54 10.08
C PRO A 127 -5.20 -14.40 11.09
N HIS A 128 -5.84 -13.29 10.76
CA HIS A 128 -6.08 -12.21 11.72
C HIS A 128 -7.19 -12.62 12.67
N LYS A 129 -6.86 -12.81 13.95
CA LYS A 129 -7.83 -13.07 15.00
C LYS A 129 -8.65 -11.81 15.26
N GLY A 130 -9.97 -11.93 15.21
CA GLY A 130 -10.88 -10.91 15.76
C GLY A 130 -11.48 -9.91 14.76
N VAL A 131 -11.33 -10.13 13.46
CA VAL A 131 -12.00 -9.28 12.47
C VAL A 131 -12.98 -10.14 11.66
N GLU A 132 -14.21 -10.23 12.17
CA GLU A 132 -15.29 -10.97 11.50
C GLU A 132 -15.73 -10.25 10.22
N GLY A 133 -15.95 -10.99 9.15
CA GLY A 133 -16.49 -10.45 7.88
C GLY A 133 -15.46 -9.80 6.94
N ILE A 134 -14.16 -9.89 7.22
CA ILE A 134 -13.11 -9.44 6.31
C ILE A 134 -12.37 -10.63 5.73
N GLU A 135 -12.35 -10.70 4.41
CA GLU A 135 -11.50 -11.62 3.68
C GLU A 135 -10.09 -11.04 3.57
N TRP A 136 -9.13 -11.71 4.21
CA TRP A 136 -7.71 -11.36 4.15
C TRP A 136 -7.00 -12.21 3.13
N PHE A 137 -6.33 -11.57 2.18
CA PHE A 137 -5.49 -12.28 1.22
C PHE A 137 -4.17 -12.71 1.86
N GLY A 138 -3.87 -14.00 1.75
CA GLY A 138 -2.58 -14.56 2.17
C GLY A 138 -1.56 -14.52 1.05
N TRP A 139 -0.61 -13.60 1.13
CA TRP A 139 0.50 -13.54 0.19
C TRP A 139 1.47 -14.70 0.40
N SER A 140 2.00 -15.23 -0.68
CA SER A 140 3.09 -16.21 -0.68
C SER A 140 4.24 -15.74 -1.56
N GLN A 141 5.44 -16.26 -1.34
CA GLN A 141 6.58 -15.99 -2.23
C GLN A 141 6.26 -16.36 -3.68
N LYS A 142 5.54 -17.48 -3.89
CA LYS A 142 5.09 -17.89 -5.22
C LYS A 142 4.22 -16.81 -5.89
N LYS A 143 3.28 -16.21 -5.16
CA LYS A 143 2.44 -15.11 -5.68
C LYS A 143 3.27 -13.87 -5.99
N ILE A 144 4.19 -13.47 -5.10
CA ILE A 144 5.09 -12.33 -5.29
C ILE A 144 5.89 -12.47 -6.59
N TYR A 145 6.55 -13.61 -6.79
CA TYR A 145 7.31 -13.85 -8.02
C TYR A 145 6.43 -14.05 -9.27
N SER A 146 5.21 -14.58 -9.12
CA SER A 146 4.25 -14.68 -10.22
C SER A 146 3.84 -13.29 -10.73
N VAL A 147 3.52 -12.38 -9.83
CA VAL A 147 3.21 -10.98 -10.16
C VAL A 147 4.41 -10.28 -10.83
N ALA A 148 5.61 -10.47 -10.29
CA ALA A 148 6.83 -9.93 -10.88
C ALA A 148 7.00 -10.36 -12.34
N ARG A 149 6.83 -11.66 -12.63
CA ARG A 149 6.90 -12.18 -14.00
C ARG A 149 5.79 -11.63 -14.90
N GLN A 150 4.56 -11.57 -14.40
CA GLN A 150 3.40 -11.09 -15.15
C GLN A 150 3.56 -9.65 -15.64
N TYR A 151 4.16 -8.80 -14.81
CA TYR A 151 4.32 -7.37 -15.08
C TYR A 151 5.74 -6.95 -15.46
N ASN A 152 6.63 -7.90 -15.65
CA ASN A 152 8.04 -7.65 -16.00
C ASN A 152 8.76 -6.80 -14.95
N TYR A 153 8.66 -7.21 -13.66
CA TYR A 153 9.33 -6.58 -12.54
C TYR A 153 10.49 -7.41 -12.02
N THR A 154 11.43 -6.74 -11.38
CA THR A 154 12.40 -7.38 -10.47
C THR A 154 11.87 -7.32 -9.04
N VAL A 155 12.02 -8.41 -8.29
CA VAL A 155 11.77 -8.45 -6.85
C VAL A 155 13.08 -8.14 -6.13
N LYS A 156 13.08 -7.09 -5.32
CA LYS A 156 14.19 -6.74 -4.41
C LYS A 156 13.74 -6.89 -2.96
N ASP A 157 14.70 -7.15 -2.10
CA ASP A 157 14.57 -7.11 -0.63
C ASP A 157 13.42 -7.96 -0.07
N LEU A 158 13.08 -9.08 -0.73
CA LEU A 158 12.05 -9.99 -0.22
C LEU A 158 12.49 -10.61 1.11
N LYS A 159 11.78 -10.28 2.17
CA LYS A 159 11.99 -10.82 3.52
C LYS A 159 10.69 -10.92 4.29
N MET A 160 10.73 -11.70 5.36
CA MET A 160 9.72 -11.61 6.42
C MET A 160 10.26 -10.70 7.52
N GLU A 161 9.43 -9.79 8.00
CA GLU A 161 9.79 -8.87 9.07
C GLU A 161 8.62 -8.65 10.04
N TYR A 162 8.96 -8.27 11.26
CA TYR A 162 7.95 -7.79 12.21
C TYR A 162 7.81 -6.27 12.08
N THR A 163 6.57 -5.81 11.98
CA THR A 163 6.26 -4.38 12.02
C THR A 163 6.47 -3.84 13.44
N GLU A 164 6.40 -2.53 13.59
CA GLU A 164 6.44 -1.86 14.89
C GLU A 164 5.26 -2.27 15.81
N GLN A 165 4.21 -2.86 15.23
CA GLN A 165 3.05 -3.43 15.94
C GLN A 165 3.24 -4.91 16.31
N ASN A 166 4.42 -5.46 16.04
CA ASN A 166 4.74 -6.88 16.21
C ASN A 166 3.91 -7.81 15.31
N ASP A 167 3.43 -7.32 14.19
CA ASP A 167 2.76 -8.11 13.15
C ASP A 167 3.78 -8.64 12.14
N LEU A 168 3.73 -9.94 11.85
CA LEU A 168 4.57 -10.53 10.82
C LEU A 168 4.05 -10.16 9.43
N ARG A 169 4.95 -9.68 8.56
CA ARG A 169 4.63 -9.28 7.18
C ARG A 169 5.69 -9.77 6.22
N TYR A 170 5.30 -10.00 4.96
CA TYR A 170 6.25 -9.94 3.85
C TYR A 170 6.53 -8.47 3.53
N TYR A 171 7.81 -8.14 3.49
CA TYR A 171 8.33 -6.92 2.89
C TYR A 171 9.00 -7.26 1.57
N PHE A 172 8.70 -6.53 0.52
CA PHE A 172 9.38 -6.63 -0.78
C PHE A 172 9.21 -5.37 -1.60
N VAL A 173 10.11 -5.21 -2.56
CA VAL A 173 10.10 -4.07 -3.50
C VAL A 173 10.03 -4.61 -4.92
N TYR A 174 9.10 -4.08 -5.70
CA TYR A 174 9.11 -4.25 -7.16
C TYR A 174 9.80 -3.06 -7.83
N THR A 175 10.67 -3.36 -8.79
CA THR A 175 11.27 -2.37 -9.70
C THR A 175 10.97 -2.77 -11.13
N LYS A 176 10.80 -1.79 -12.01
CA LYS A 176 10.69 -2.05 -13.45
C LYS A 176 12.05 -2.50 -14.01
N LEU A 177 12.01 -3.44 -14.95
CA LEU A 177 13.18 -3.86 -15.71
C LEU A 177 13.53 -2.82 -16.79
#